data_5c79c497f970fc9a723954e69b6839a5
#
_entry.id   5c79c497f970fc9a723954e69b6839a5
#
_cell.length_a   1.000
_cell.length_b   1.000
_cell.length_c   1.000
_cell.angle_alpha   90.00
_cell.angle_beta   90.00
_cell.angle_gamma   90.00
#
_symmetry.space_group_name_H-M   'P 1'
#
loop_
_entity.id
_entity.type
_entity.pdbx_description
1 polymer ?
#
loop_
_entity_poly.entity_id
_entity_poly.type
_entity_poly.pdbx_seq_one_letter_code
_entity_poly.pdbx_strand_id
1 'polypeptide(L)'
;MEQRLLIYNTLTRRKEPFEPLHAPNVGMYVCGPTVYGDPHLGHARPAITFDLVFRYLKHLGYKVRYVRNITDVGHLEHDADEGDDKIEKKARLEQLEPMEIAQYYTNRYHDAMKALNVLPPSIEPHASGHIIEQEELVKQIIDNGFAYESNGSVYFDIEKYNKKYQYGILSHRNLDDVINESRQLDGVGEKRNQADFALWKKASPEHIMRWPSPWSDGFPVWHCECTAMGRKYLGDHFDIHGGGMDLVFPHHECEIAQAVASQGDQMVKYWMHNNMLTINGQKMGKSLGNFITLEQFFTGKHRLLDQAYSPMTIRFFMLSAHYRGTVDFSNDALKASEKGLEKLLNGISDLGHVNVSDKCDPETEKVVKELRQKCYDAMNDDFATPQVISYLFEACTVINKLIDHKATICSECLDELTDTMHTFAFDILGLKDERADSSDAREEAFGKVMDMVLDLRAKAKAAKDWATSDQIRDALKEAGFEVNDTKDGVTWRLNK
;
A
#
# COMPACT_ATOMS: atom_id res chain seq x y z
N MET A 1 -15.74 -4.66 -27.57
CA MET A 1 -14.71 -3.58 -27.59
C MET A 1 -13.63 -3.98 -26.61
N GLU A 2 -12.39 -4.11 -27.06
CA GLU A 2 -11.27 -4.29 -26.12
C GLU A 2 -11.24 -3.09 -25.17
N GLN A 3 -11.54 -3.33 -23.91
CA GLN A 3 -11.50 -2.29 -22.89
C GLN A 3 -10.04 -1.95 -22.62
N ARG A 4 -9.63 -0.77 -23.03
CA ARG A 4 -8.27 -0.26 -22.79
C ARG A 4 -8.23 0.33 -21.38
N LEU A 5 -7.28 -0.15 -20.58
CA LEU A 5 -6.93 0.50 -19.31
C LEU A 5 -6.44 1.92 -19.59
N LEU A 6 -7.05 2.90 -18.93
CA LEU A 6 -6.60 4.30 -18.90
C LEU A 6 -5.86 4.56 -17.60
N ILE A 7 -4.73 5.26 -17.67
CA ILE A 7 -3.93 5.67 -16.50
C ILE A 7 -3.75 7.19 -16.55
N TYR A 8 -4.01 7.87 -15.44
CA TYR A 8 -3.69 9.29 -15.34
C TYR A 8 -2.18 9.48 -15.20
N ASN A 9 -1.59 10.13 -16.19
CA ASN A 9 -0.17 10.45 -16.20
C ASN A 9 0.04 11.86 -15.65
N THR A 10 0.75 11.97 -14.53
CA THR A 10 1.03 13.27 -13.88
C THR A 10 1.83 14.20 -14.77
N LEU A 11 2.73 13.65 -15.61
CA LEU A 11 3.55 14.42 -16.53
C LEU A 11 2.71 15.19 -17.56
N THR A 12 1.71 14.52 -18.15
CA THR A 12 0.85 15.10 -19.18
C THR A 12 -0.46 15.67 -18.62
N ARG A 13 -0.78 15.36 -17.35
CA ARG A 13 -2.05 15.71 -16.66
C ARG A 13 -3.29 15.19 -17.36
N ARG A 14 -3.21 14.03 -18.00
CA ARG A 14 -4.29 13.40 -18.76
C ARG A 14 -4.40 11.91 -18.46
N LYS A 15 -5.59 11.36 -18.62
CA LYS A 15 -5.79 9.92 -18.70
C LYS A 15 -5.35 9.47 -20.09
N GLU A 16 -4.44 8.52 -20.14
CA GLU A 16 -3.86 7.97 -21.37
C GLU A 16 -4.09 6.46 -21.44
N PRO A 17 -4.29 5.89 -22.62
CA PRO A 17 -4.31 4.45 -22.79
C PRO A 17 -3.00 3.83 -22.29
N PHE A 18 -3.10 2.80 -21.46
CA PHE A 18 -1.93 2.07 -21.01
C PHE A 18 -1.42 1.15 -22.12
N GLU A 19 -0.26 1.48 -22.63
CA GLU A 19 0.44 0.73 -23.66
C GLU A 19 1.86 0.46 -23.16
N PRO A 20 2.17 -0.75 -22.61
CA PRO A 20 3.48 -1.06 -22.10
C PRO A 20 4.53 -1.03 -23.22
N LEU A 21 5.76 -0.63 -22.86
CA LEU A 21 6.88 -0.55 -23.80
C LEU A 21 7.21 -1.90 -24.42
N HIS A 22 7.03 -2.99 -23.66
CA HIS A 22 7.42 -4.34 -24.06
C HIS A 22 6.35 -5.39 -23.68
N ALA A 23 5.09 -5.22 -24.16
CA ALA A 23 4.02 -6.15 -23.86
C ALA A 23 4.41 -7.61 -24.09
N PRO A 24 4.05 -8.58 -23.24
CA PRO A 24 3.23 -8.41 -22.02
C PRO A 24 4.02 -7.99 -20.77
N ASN A 25 5.29 -7.64 -20.88
CA ASN A 25 6.14 -7.28 -19.76
C ASN A 25 5.90 -5.80 -19.40
N VAL A 26 5.81 -5.51 -18.10
CA VAL A 26 5.63 -4.17 -17.54
C VAL A 26 6.68 -3.94 -16.46
N GLY A 27 7.43 -2.83 -16.59
CA GLY A 27 8.34 -2.35 -15.55
C GLY A 27 7.65 -1.33 -14.69
N MET A 28 7.60 -1.55 -13.37
CA MET A 28 7.00 -0.63 -12.40
C MET A 28 7.98 -0.37 -11.25
N TYR A 29 8.32 0.90 -11.02
CA TYR A 29 9.11 1.35 -9.88
C TYR A 29 8.25 2.19 -8.96
N VAL A 30 8.35 1.99 -7.66
CA VAL A 30 7.67 2.80 -6.65
C VAL A 30 8.65 3.18 -5.55
N CYS A 31 8.71 4.47 -5.21
CA CYS A 31 9.52 4.92 -4.10
C CYS A 31 9.08 4.27 -2.80
N GLY A 32 10.02 3.65 -2.12
CA GLY A 32 9.82 2.96 -0.87
C GLY A 32 10.01 3.84 0.38
N PRO A 33 9.96 3.25 1.57
CA PRO A 33 10.09 4.00 2.80
C PRO A 33 11.55 4.34 3.13
N THR A 34 11.74 5.46 3.84
CA THR A 34 12.97 5.69 4.61
C THR A 34 12.81 5.04 5.97
N VAL A 35 13.70 4.10 6.30
CA VAL A 35 13.54 3.19 7.44
C VAL A 35 14.19 3.72 8.72
N TYR A 36 13.67 4.82 9.26
CA TYR A 36 14.11 5.43 10.52
C TYR A 36 13.00 5.50 11.59
N GLY A 37 11.83 4.99 11.31
CA GLY A 37 10.67 5.05 12.20
C GLY A 37 9.56 4.10 11.80
N ASP A 38 8.61 3.91 12.71
CA ASP A 38 7.46 3.04 12.48
C ASP A 38 6.60 3.47 11.29
N PRO A 39 6.08 2.50 10.52
CA PRO A 39 5.19 2.81 9.41
C PRO A 39 3.87 3.42 9.90
N HIS A 40 3.35 4.35 9.10
CA HIS A 40 2.14 5.11 9.37
C HIS A 40 1.22 5.15 8.13
N LEU A 41 0.05 5.80 8.24
CA LEU A 41 -0.91 5.89 7.12
C LEU A 41 -0.32 6.49 5.83
N GLY A 42 0.65 7.40 5.96
CA GLY A 42 1.37 7.96 4.79
C GLY A 42 2.19 6.91 4.02
N HIS A 43 2.66 5.84 4.69
CA HIS A 43 3.29 4.70 4.02
C HIS A 43 2.24 3.70 3.50
N ALA A 44 1.13 3.53 4.21
CA ALA A 44 0.05 2.62 3.79
C ALA A 44 -0.62 3.09 2.49
N ARG A 45 -0.80 4.39 2.31
CA ARG A 45 -1.50 4.96 1.15
C ARG A 45 -0.83 4.60 -0.18
N PRO A 46 0.46 4.91 -0.43
CA PRO A 46 1.14 4.48 -1.65
C PRO A 46 1.24 2.96 -1.75
N ALA A 47 1.52 2.25 -0.64
CA ALA A 47 1.66 0.81 -0.66
C ALA A 47 0.37 0.11 -1.14
N ILE A 48 -0.80 0.49 -0.63
CA ILE A 48 -2.10 -0.05 -1.04
C ILE A 48 -2.45 0.37 -2.47
N THR A 49 -2.16 1.63 -2.85
CA THR A 49 -2.42 2.13 -4.21
C THR A 49 -1.64 1.33 -5.25
N PHE A 50 -0.34 1.15 -5.05
CA PHE A 50 0.49 0.44 -6.04
C PHE A 50 0.37 -1.08 -5.95
N ASP A 51 -0.04 -1.63 -4.81
CA ASP A 51 -0.50 -3.02 -4.71
C ASP A 51 -1.75 -3.26 -5.58
N LEU A 52 -2.72 -2.35 -5.54
CA LEU A 52 -3.90 -2.39 -6.41
C LEU A 52 -3.50 -2.38 -7.90
N VAL A 53 -2.61 -1.46 -8.30
CA VAL A 53 -2.10 -1.37 -9.67
C VAL A 53 -1.41 -2.68 -10.06
N PHE A 54 -0.53 -3.20 -9.20
CA PHE A 54 0.20 -4.44 -9.43
C PHE A 54 -0.74 -5.64 -9.57
N ARG A 55 -1.74 -5.79 -8.68
CA ARG A 55 -2.74 -6.85 -8.73
C ARG A 55 -3.55 -6.78 -10.01
N TYR A 56 -4.04 -5.59 -10.37
CA TYR A 56 -4.89 -5.42 -11.54
C TYR A 56 -4.13 -5.67 -12.85
N LEU A 57 -2.91 -5.17 -12.99
CA LEU A 57 -2.08 -5.46 -14.17
C LEU A 57 -1.78 -6.97 -14.31
N LYS A 58 -1.49 -7.66 -13.19
CA LYS A 58 -1.35 -9.13 -13.20
C LYS A 58 -2.64 -9.84 -13.60
N HIS A 59 -3.78 -9.36 -13.09
CA HIS A 59 -5.09 -9.89 -13.44
C HIS A 59 -5.42 -9.73 -14.94
N LEU A 60 -4.99 -8.62 -15.55
CA LEU A 60 -5.10 -8.39 -16.99
C LEU A 60 -4.11 -9.23 -17.83
N GLY A 61 -3.27 -10.06 -17.20
CA GLY A 61 -2.32 -10.95 -17.86
C GLY A 61 -0.94 -10.35 -18.13
N TYR A 62 -0.63 -9.15 -17.63
CA TYR A 62 0.71 -8.59 -17.75
C TYR A 62 1.71 -9.26 -16.81
N LYS A 63 2.96 -9.36 -17.26
CA LYS A 63 4.11 -9.83 -16.47
C LYS A 63 4.81 -8.63 -15.86
N VAL A 64 4.40 -8.26 -14.64
CA VAL A 64 4.90 -7.06 -13.99
C VAL A 64 6.17 -7.35 -13.18
N ARG A 65 7.27 -6.64 -13.50
CA ARG A 65 8.43 -6.53 -12.63
C ARG A 65 8.27 -5.29 -11.78
N TYR A 66 7.89 -5.51 -10.52
CA TYR A 66 7.66 -4.45 -9.55
C TYR A 66 8.91 -4.28 -8.69
N VAL A 67 9.51 -3.08 -8.71
CA VAL A 67 10.65 -2.68 -7.88
C VAL A 67 10.18 -1.63 -6.89
N ARG A 68 10.51 -1.82 -5.62
CA ARG A 68 10.29 -0.85 -4.55
C ARG A 68 11.51 -0.83 -3.66
N ASN A 69 12.16 0.33 -3.54
CA ASN A 69 13.39 0.43 -2.76
C ASN A 69 13.15 0.54 -1.26
N ILE A 70 14.23 0.34 -0.52
CA ILE A 70 14.38 0.74 0.88
C ILE A 70 15.45 1.83 0.93
N THR A 71 15.06 3.02 1.43
CA THR A 71 16.00 4.11 1.67
C THR A 71 16.61 3.94 3.06
N ASP A 72 17.83 3.45 3.10
CA ASP A 72 18.59 3.17 4.31
C ASP A 72 19.85 4.04 4.46
N VAL A 73 20.04 5.05 3.59
CA VAL A 73 21.12 6.04 3.64
C VAL A 73 20.74 7.31 2.85
N GLY A 74 21.35 8.44 3.18
CA GLY A 74 21.35 9.63 2.33
C GLY A 74 20.07 10.47 2.34
N HIS A 75 19.12 10.19 3.23
CA HIS A 75 17.90 10.99 3.39
C HIS A 75 18.08 11.98 4.55
N LEU A 76 18.44 13.19 4.20
CA LEU A 76 18.72 14.25 5.17
C LEU A 76 17.43 14.85 5.77
N GLU A 77 17.56 15.55 6.91
CA GLU A 77 16.43 16.22 7.56
C GLU A 77 15.82 17.30 6.65
N HIS A 78 14.52 17.52 6.82
CA HIS A 78 13.74 18.50 6.06
C HIS A 78 13.73 18.30 4.54
N ASP A 79 14.13 17.09 4.06
CA ASP A 79 14.27 16.77 2.63
C ASP A 79 15.20 17.80 1.91
N ALA A 80 16.16 18.34 2.65
CA ALA A 80 17.14 19.33 2.23
C ALA A 80 18.48 18.67 1.89
N ASP A 81 19.42 19.45 1.30
CA ASP A 81 20.78 19.01 1.00
C ASP A 81 21.74 19.19 2.18
N GLU A 82 21.25 19.67 3.31
CA GLU A 82 22.01 19.91 4.53
C GLU A 82 21.25 19.41 5.75
N GLY A 83 21.97 19.08 6.81
CA GLY A 83 21.40 18.53 8.03
C GLY A 83 21.89 17.11 8.29
N ASP A 84 21.41 16.54 9.39
CA ASP A 84 21.72 15.16 9.78
C ASP A 84 20.97 14.15 8.88
N ASP A 85 21.61 13.04 8.54
CA ASP A 85 20.93 11.87 7.98
C ASP A 85 19.92 11.34 9.02
N LYS A 86 18.68 11.07 8.58
CA LYS A 86 17.56 10.67 9.46
C LYS A 86 17.86 9.37 10.22
N ILE A 87 18.56 8.43 9.58
CA ILE A 87 18.89 7.13 10.17
C ILE A 87 20.06 7.29 11.15
N GLU A 88 21.11 8.02 10.78
CA GLU A 88 22.24 8.31 11.64
C GLU A 88 21.84 9.09 12.89
N LYS A 89 21.00 10.11 12.75
CA LYS A 89 20.46 10.84 13.88
C LYS A 89 19.71 9.94 14.83
N LYS A 90 18.86 9.05 14.30
CA LYS A 90 18.11 8.08 15.09
C LYS A 90 19.04 7.11 15.81
N ALA A 91 20.05 6.60 15.11
CA ALA A 91 21.05 5.69 15.68
C ALA A 91 21.82 6.32 16.84
N ARG A 92 22.26 7.57 16.68
CA ARG A 92 22.93 8.33 17.78
C ARG A 92 22.02 8.51 19.00
N LEU A 93 20.74 8.83 18.79
CA LEU A 93 19.76 9.00 19.88
C LEU A 93 19.49 7.69 20.64
N GLU A 94 19.52 6.56 19.96
CA GLU A 94 19.26 5.23 20.54
C GLU A 94 20.55 4.47 20.93
N GLN A 95 21.72 5.04 20.66
CA GLN A 95 23.04 4.42 20.90
C GLN A 95 23.21 3.08 20.17
N LEU A 96 22.74 3.03 18.91
CA LEU A 96 22.78 1.88 18.02
C LEU A 96 23.57 2.21 16.74
N GLU A 97 23.95 1.18 15.99
CA GLU A 97 24.49 1.34 14.64
C GLU A 97 23.37 1.72 13.64
N PRO A 98 23.66 2.59 12.64
CA PRO A 98 22.65 2.96 11.64
C PRO A 98 22.00 1.76 10.96
N MET A 99 22.76 0.71 10.64
CA MET A 99 22.22 -0.49 10.02
C MET A 99 21.32 -1.32 10.93
N GLU A 100 21.49 -1.25 12.26
CA GLU A 100 20.53 -1.85 13.21
C GLU A 100 19.18 -1.13 13.14
N ILE A 101 19.21 0.21 13.10
CA ILE A 101 17.99 1.03 12.91
C ILE A 101 17.31 0.68 11.59
N ALA A 102 18.06 0.69 10.49
CA ALA A 102 17.52 0.38 9.17
C ALA A 102 16.89 -1.01 9.12
N GLN A 103 17.57 -2.04 9.65
CA GLN A 103 17.06 -3.42 9.69
C GLN A 103 15.81 -3.54 10.56
N TYR A 104 15.80 -2.92 11.73
CA TYR A 104 14.67 -2.96 12.67
C TYR A 104 13.41 -2.38 12.03
N TYR A 105 13.48 -1.16 11.46
CA TYR A 105 12.32 -0.52 10.87
C TYR A 105 11.93 -1.10 9.52
N THR A 106 12.85 -1.69 8.76
CA THR A 106 12.54 -2.48 7.57
C THR A 106 11.64 -3.66 7.92
N ASN A 107 11.98 -4.42 8.95
CA ASN A 107 11.17 -5.56 9.40
C ASN A 107 9.77 -5.09 9.84
N ARG A 108 9.68 -4.03 10.62
CA ARG A 108 8.40 -3.45 11.05
C ARG A 108 7.56 -2.95 9.89
N TYR A 109 8.20 -2.39 8.86
CA TYR A 109 7.51 -2.02 7.63
C TYR A 109 6.94 -3.25 6.91
N HIS A 110 7.73 -4.30 6.76
CA HIS A 110 7.27 -5.55 6.13
C HIS A 110 6.10 -6.19 6.89
N ASP A 111 6.18 -6.24 8.22
CA ASP A 111 5.08 -6.77 9.06
C ASP A 111 3.79 -5.99 8.86
N ALA A 112 3.88 -4.65 8.84
CA ALA A 112 2.72 -3.80 8.60
C ALA A 112 2.16 -3.97 7.17
N MET A 113 3.01 -4.08 6.15
CA MET A 113 2.57 -4.32 4.77
C MET A 113 1.93 -5.70 4.61
N LYS A 114 2.46 -6.73 5.26
CA LYS A 114 1.87 -8.07 5.31
C LYS A 114 0.50 -8.06 5.97
N ALA A 115 0.36 -7.35 7.10
CA ALA A 115 -0.94 -7.18 7.78
C ALA A 115 -1.97 -6.51 6.86
N LEU A 116 -1.59 -5.48 6.11
CA LEU A 116 -2.42 -4.81 5.11
C LEU A 116 -2.66 -5.64 3.83
N ASN A 117 -2.17 -6.88 3.74
CA ASN A 117 -2.24 -7.73 2.55
C ASN A 117 -1.64 -7.08 1.28
N VAL A 118 -0.63 -6.25 1.45
CA VAL A 118 0.17 -5.72 0.34
C VAL A 118 1.11 -6.81 -0.16
N LEU A 119 1.07 -7.09 -1.45
CA LEU A 119 1.98 -8.06 -2.07
C LEU A 119 3.42 -7.55 -2.04
N PRO A 120 4.41 -8.42 -1.79
CA PRO A 120 5.81 -8.03 -1.87
C PRO A 120 6.15 -7.61 -3.31
N PRO A 121 7.08 -6.65 -3.48
CA PRO A 121 7.62 -6.34 -4.80
C PRO A 121 8.41 -7.53 -5.37
N SER A 122 8.65 -7.54 -6.68
CA SER A 122 9.51 -8.54 -7.32
C SER A 122 10.97 -8.38 -6.88
N ILE A 123 11.40 -7.14 -6.66
CA ILE A 123 12.76 -6.77 -6.22
C ILE A 123 12.63 -5.61 -5.22
N GLU A 124 13.31 -5.72 -4.08
CA GLU A 124 13.34 -4.68 -3.06
C GLU A 124 14.79 -4.28 -2.76
N PRO A 125 15.38 -3.39 -3.58
CA PRO A 125 16.78 -2.99 -3.42
C PRO A 125 16.94 -1.98 -2.29
N HIS A 126 18.08 -2.06 -1.58
CA HIS A 126 18.50 -1.08 -0.58
C HIS A 126 19.43 -0.04 -1.22
N ALA A 127 19.28 1.23 -0.85
CA ALA A 127 20.13 2.32 -1.35
C ALA A 127 21.62 2.09 -1.01
N SER A 128 21.93 1.64 0.21
CA SER A 128 23.28 1.31 0.66
C SER A 128 23.93 0.15 -0.13
N GLY A 129 23.13 -0.74 -0.70
CA GLY A 129 23.58 -1.85 -1.54
C GLY A 129 23.87 -1.45 -3.00
N HIS A 130 23.62 -0.18 -3.36
CA HIS A 130 23.71 0.30 -4.76
C HIS A 130 24.59 1.56 -4.90
N ILE A 131 25.59 1.69 -4.04
CA ILE A 131 26.50 2.85 -4.04
C ILE A 131 27.23 2.96 -5.37
N ILE A 132 27.71 1.85 -5.94
CA ILE A 132 28.46 1.83 -7.21
C ILE A 132 27.59 2.38 -8.33
N GLU A 133 26.34 1.95 -8.44
CA GLU A 133 25.41 2.42 -9.48
C GLU A 133 25.08 3.91 -9.32
N GLN A 134 25.00 4.38 -8.09
CA GLN A 134 24.78 5.80 -7.81
C GLN A 134 26.01 6.64 -8.14
N GLU A 135 27.22 6.18 -7.80
CA GLU A 135 28.46 6.85 -8.21
C GLU A 135 28.61 6.90 -9.74
N GLU A 136 28.30 5.82 -10.44
CA GLU A 136 28.32 5.79 -11.91
C GLU A 136 27.32 6.78 -12.52
N LEU A 137 26.11 6.89 -11.96
CA LEU A 137 25.11 7.89 -12.36
C LEU A 137 25.66 9.30 -12.18
N VAL A 138 26.19 9.61 -11.00
CA VAL A 138 26.74 10.94 -10.68
C VAL A 138 27.91 11.28 -11.64
N LYS A 139 28.81 10.30 -11.90
CA LYS A 139 29.90 10.47 -12.85
C LYS A 139 29.41 10.77 -14.27
N GLN A 140 28.40 10.04 -14.76
CA GLN A 140 27.80 10.31 -16.07
C GLN A 140 27.22 11.72 -16.17
N ILE A 141 26.56 12.21 -15.11
CA ILE A 141 26.00 13.56 -15.06
C ILE A 141 27.12 14.61 -15.09
N ILE A 142 28.26 14.37 -14.40
CA ILE A 142 29.45 15.24 -14.44
C ILE A 142 30.05 15.25 -15.83
N ASP A 143 30.31 14.07 -16.42
CA ASP A 143 30.92 13.91 -17.72
C ASP A 143 30.11 14.59 -18.83
N ASN A 144 28.78 14.57 -18.71
CA ASN A 144 27.86 15.30 -19.61
C ASN A 144 27.76 16.80 -19.27
N GLY A 145 28.42 17.23 -18.22
CA GLY A 145 28.59 18.62 -17.83
C GLY A 145 27.40 19.24 -17.09
N PHE A 146 26.50 18.47 -16.50
CA PHE A 146 25.33 18.94 -15.73
C PHE A 146 25.52 18.85 -14.21
N ALA A 147 26.70 18.48 -13.74
CA ALA A 147 27.04 18.51 -12.33
C ALA A 147 28.47 19.04 -12.14
N TYR A 148 28.79 19.44 -10.92
CA TYR A 148 30.10 19.98 -10.53
C TYR A 148 30.45 19.57 -9.11
N GLU A 149 31.75 19.40 -8.87
CA GLU A 149 32.31 19.19 -7.54
C GLU A 149 32.50 20.53 -6.82
N SER A 150 32.18 20.55 -5.55
CA SER A 150 32.46 21.64 -4.63
C SER A 150 32.80 21.08 -3.25
N ASN A 151 34.01 21.33 -2.78
CA ASN A 151 34.51 20.93 -1.46
C ASN A 151 34.37 19.41 -1.14
N GLY A 152 34.45 18.56 -2.18
CA GLY A 152 34.30 17.11 -2.07
C GLY A 152 32.84 16.60 -2.08
N SER A 153 31.87 17.50 -2.21
CA SER A 153 30.47 17.18 -2.53
C SER A 153 30.20 17.41 -4.02
N VAL A 154 29.20 16.78 -4.58
CA VAL A 154 28.78 16.95 -5.99
C VAL A 154 27.37 17.48 -6.05
N TYR A 155 27.18 18.51 -6.85
CA TYR A 155 25.90 19.21 -7.02
C TYR A 155 25.45 19.17 -8.48
N PHE A 156 24.16 18.99 -8.70
CA PHE A 156 23.51 19.14 -10.00
C PHE A 156 23.36 20.61 -10.36
N ASP A 157 23.80 21.01 -11.56
CA ASP A 157 23.77 22.38 -12.08
C ASP A 157 22.43 22.63 -12.80
N ILE A 158 21.41 23.04 -12.04
CA ILE A 158 20.07 23.30 -12.57
C ILE A 158 20.07 24.40 -13.62
N GLU A 159 20.85 25.47 -13.43
CA GLU A 159 20.89 26.56 -14.39
C GLU A 159 21.43 26.10 -15.74
N LYS A 160 22.50 25.30 -15.74
CA LYS A 160 23.08 24.74 -16.96
C LYS A 160 22.15 23.73 -17.63
N TYR A 161 21.50 22.88 -16.83
CA TYR A 161 20.49 21.93 -17.32
C TYR A 161 19.33 22.66 -18.00
N ASN A 162 18.80 23.74 -17.36
CA ASN A 162 17.67 24.50 -17.87
C ASN A 162 17.96 25.30 -19.15
N LYS A 163 19.24 25.51 -19.49
CA LYS A 163 19.64 26.10 -20.79
C LYS A 163 19.43 25.16 -21.97
N LYS A 164 19.41 23.84 -21.73
CA LYS A 164 19.27 22.82 -22.78
C LYS A 164 17.97 22.04 -22.68
N TYR A 165 17.52 21.78 -21.47
CA TYR A 165 16.32 21.04 -21.12
C TYR A 165 15.45 21.91 -20.21
N GLN A 166 14.22 21.51 -19.96
CA GLN A 166 13.33 22.21 -19.05
C GLN A 166 13.30 21.49 -17.69
N TYR A 167 13.69 22.15 -16.61
CA TYR A 167 13.45 21.69 -15.24
C TYR A 167 12.05 22.08 -14.80
N GLY A 168 11.35 21.22 -14.04
CA GLY A 168 10.01 21.49 -13.56
C GLY A 168 8.90 20.98 -14.48
N ILE A 169 9.17 20.03 -15.38
CA ILE A 169 8.18 19.52 -16.34
C ILE A 169 7.11 18.65 -15.68
N LEU A 170 7.44 17.92 -14.61
CA LEU A 170 6.50 17.07 -13.86
C LEU A 170 5.67 17.90 -12.87
N SER A 171 6.33 18.75 -12.11
CA SER A 171 5.71 19.61 -11.11
C SER A 171 4.98 20.80 -11.73
N HIS A 172 5.31 21.16 -12.98
CA HIS A 172 4.88 22.36 -13.69
C HIS A 172 5.28 23.66 -12.98
N ARG A 173 6.43 23.61 -12.28
CA ARG A 173 7.05 24.79 -11.65
C ARG A 173 8.06 25.42 -12.63
N ASN A 174 8.17 26.71 -12.59
CA ASN A 174 9.25 27.38 -13.30
C ASN A 174 10.49 27.54 -12.39
N LEU A 175 11.65 27.81 -12.99
CA LEU A 175 12.91 27.92 -12.25
C LEU A 175 12.88 29.06 -11.22
N ASP A 176 12.19 30.16 -11.51
CA ASP A 176 12.09 31.29 -10.58
C ASP A 176 11.30 30.93 -9.31
N ASP A 177 10.26 30.10 -9.45
CA ASP A 177 9.51 29.57 -8.30
C ASP A 177 10.42 28.70 -7.43
N VAL A 178 11.22 27.82 -8.04
CA VAL A 178 12.19 26.96 -7.35
C VAL A 178 13.25 27.77 -6.60
N ILE A 179 13.82 28.79 -7.26
CA ILE A 179 14.81 29.70 -6.65
C ILE A 179 14.22 30.49 -5.50
N ASN A 180 12.98 30.94 -5.62
CA ASN A 180 12.33 31.75 -4.57
C ASN A 180 12.02 30.89 -3.33
N GLU A 181 11.63 29.63 -3.49
CA GLU A 181 11.41 28.71 -2.38
C GLU A 181 12.73 28.30 -1.70
N SER A 182 13.80 28.06 -2.48
CA SER A 182 15.12 27.69 -1.95
C SER A 182 15.81 28.81 -1.18
N ARG A 183 15.47 30.07 -1.41
CA ARG A 183 15.98 31.23 -0.63
C ARG A 183 15.61 31.21 0.85
N GLN A 184 14.64 30.37 1.24
CA GLN A 184 14.23 30.21 2.65
C GLN A 184 15.00 29.09 3.37
N LEU A 185 15.82 28.32 2.65
CA LEU A 185 16.63 27.25 3.20
C LEU A 185 18.08 27.74 3.32
N ASP A 186 18.62 27.75 4.54
CA ASP A 186 20.04 28.07 4.81
C ASP A 186 20.96 26.99 4.20
N GLY A 187 22.09 27.41 3.58
CA GLY A 187 23.08 26.45 3.04
C GLY A 187 23.80 26.90 1.77
N VAL A 188 24.06 28.19 1.61
CA VAL A 188 24.61 28.82 0.39
C VAL A 188 26.12 28.61 0.19
N GLY A 189 26.84 27.98 1.14
CA GLY A 189 28.30 27.99 1.14
C GLY A 189 29.00 27.19 0.04
N GLU A 190 28.40 26.09 -0.44
CA GLU A 190 29.02 25.16 -1.39
C GLU A 190 28.37 25.18 -2.78
N LYS A 191 27.11 25.61 -2.91
CA LYS A 191 26.36 25.63 -4.16
C LYS A 191 26.69 26.86 -5.01
N ARG A 192 26.72 26.69 -6.33
CA ARG A 192 26.84 27.81 -7.31
C ARG A 192 25.53 28.57 -7.42
N ASN A 193 24.40 27.86 -7.37
CA ASN A 193 23.07 28.41 -7.37
C ASN A 193 22.25 27.76 -6.26
N GLN A 194 21.35 28.52 -5.65
CA GLN A 194 20.48 28.03 -4.56
C GLN A 194 19.54 26.88 -5.00
N ALA A 195 19.16 26.85 -6.28
CA ALA A 195 18.31 25.81 -6.84
C ALA A 195 19.05 24.51 -7.10
N ASP A 196 20.40 24.49 -7.12
CA ASP A 196 21.18 23.27 -7.31
C ASP A 196 20.91 22.29 -6.17
N PHE A 197 20.88 20.99 -6.47
CA PHE A 197 20.66 19.97 -5.48
C PHE A 197 21.85 18.99 -5.42
N ALA A 198 22.07 18.43 -4.23
CA ALA A 198 23.19 17.52 -4.02
C ALA A 198 22.94 16.16 -4.68
N LEU A 199 23.99 15.59 -5.26
CA LEU A 199 24.04 14.23 -5.79
C LEU A 199 24.90 13.32 -4.89
N TRP A 200 26.02 13.86 -4.39
CA TRP A 200 26.93 13.22 -3.43
C TRP A 200 27.32 14.22 -2.36
N LYS A 201 27.24 13.82 -1.10
CA LYS A 201 27.69 14.65 0.02
C LYS A 201 28.93 14.07 0.65
N LYS A 202 29.93 14.94 0.87
CA LYS A 202 31.09 14.62 1.67
C LYS A 202 30.65 14.34 3.11
N ALA A 203 31.05 13.21 3.64
CA ALA A 203 30.73 12.85 5.03
C ALA A 203 31.56 13.65 6.03
N SER A 204 30.95 14.00 7.18
CA SER A 204 31.70 14.46 8.34
C SER A 204 32.52 13.31 8.94
N PRO A 205 33.54 13.58 9.76
CA PRO A 205 34.31 12.53 10.40
C PRO A 205 33.46 11.61 11.30
N GLU A 206 32.37 12.12 11.83
CA GLU A 206 31.44 11.40 12.72
C GLU A 206 30.41 10.55 11.95
N HIS A 207 30.24 10.81 10.65
CA HIS A 207 29.26 10.10 9.82
C HIS A 207 29.74 8.68 9.54
N ILE A 208 28.99 7.68 10.03
CA ILE A 208 29.38 6.26 9.99
C ILE A 208 29.13 5.69 8.58
N MET A 209 27.93 5.97 8.00
CA MET A 209 27.53 5.44 6.70
C MET A 209 28.14 6.27 5.57
N ARG A 210 29.41 6.00 5.27
CA ARG A 210 30.16 6.65 4.20
C ARG A 210 30.97 5.65 3.39
N TRP A 211 31.15 5.96 2.15
CA TRP A 211 31.89 5.15 1.18
C TRP A 211 32.95 5.99 0.49
N PRO A 212 34.08 5.37 0.09
CA PRO A 212 35.06 6.05 -0.72
C PRO A 212 34.50 6.33 -2.12
N SER A 213 34.71 7.52 -2.64
CA SER A 213 34.33 7.92 -3.98
C SER A 213 35.42 8.71 -4.66
N PRO A 214 35.34 8.98 -5.99
CA PRO A 214 36.30 9.85 -6.68
C PRO A 214 36.38 11.26 -6.12
N TRP A 215 35.35 11.73 -5.41
CA TRP A 215 35.24 13.11 -4.92
C TRP A 215 35.62 13.23 -3.44
N SER A 216 35.17 12.31 -2.62
CA SER A 216 35.48 12.24 -1.18
C SER A 216 34.91 10.97 -0.58
N ASP A 217 35.33 10.65 0.66
CA ASP A 217 34.53 9.76 1.51
C ASP A 217 33.20 10.46 1.81
N GLY A 218 32.08 9.81 1.44
CA GLY A 218 30.77 10.41 1.50
C GLY A 218 29.63 9.42 1.26
N PHE A 219 28.49 9.95 0.87
CA PHE A 219 27.30 9.16 0.59
C PHE A 219 26.44 9.80 -0.51
N PRO A 220 25.68 9.01 -1.28
CA PRO A 220 24.73 9.52 -2.26
C PRO A 220 23.53 10.16 -1.56
N VAL A 221 22.96 11.19 -2.18
CA VAL A 221 21.76 11.86 -1.66
C VAL A 221 20.52 11.21 -2.22
N TRP A 222 19.46 11.17 -1.44
CA TRP A 222 18.19 10.51 -1.63
C TRP A 222 17.64 10.49 -3.08
N HIS A 223 17.80 11.58 -3.83
CA HIS A 223 17.29 11.67 -5.21
C HIS A 223 18.01 10.76 -6.21
N CYS A 224 19.27 10.32 -5.92
CA CYS A 224 20.06 9.48 -6.83
C CYS A 224 19.64 8.01 -6.81
N GLU A 225 19.13 7.53 -5.69
CA GLU A 225 18.88 6.10 -5.46
C GLU A 225 17.83 5.52 -6.41
N CYS A 226 16.68 6.20 -6.56
CA CYS A 226 15.57 5.73 -7.37
C CYS A 226 15.94 5.73 -8.86
N THR A 227 16.66 6.74 -9.34
CA THR A 227 17.17 6.81 -10.71
C THR A 227 18.15 5.66 -10.99
N ALA A 228 19.14 5.44 -10.12
CA ALA A 228 20.14 4.41 -10.29
C ALA A 228 19.56 3.00 -10.21
N MET A 229 18.74 2.72 -9.20
CA MET A 229 18.12 1.41 -9.00
C MET A 229 17.02 1.13 -10.03
N GLY A 230 16.27 2.14 -10.47
CA GLY A 230 15.29 2.03 -11.55
C GLY A 230 15.96 1.57 -12.84
N ARG A 231 17.05 2.24 -13.27
CA ARG A 231 17.84 1.84 -14.43
C ARG A 231 18.42 0.44 -14.32
N LYS A 232 18.97 0.09 -13.15
CA LYS A 232 19.58 -1.22 -12.94
C LYS A 232 18.61 -2.37 -13.14
N TYR A 233 17.39 -2.26 -12.63
CA TYR A 233 16.45 -3.37 -12.60
C TYR A 233 15.38 -3.34 -13.70
N LEU A 234 15.08 -2.17 -14.23
CA LEU A 234 14.04 -1.98 -15.24
C LEU A 234 14.58 -1.52 -16.60
N GLY A 235 15.84 -1.11 -16.64
CA GLY A 235 16.51 -0.60 -17.86
C GLY A 235 16.38 0.91 -18.00
N ASP A 236 16.91 1.42 -19.11
CA ASP A 236 16.97 2.87 -19.39
C ASP A 236 15.57 3.48 -19.59
N HIS A 237 14.59 2.66 -19.95
CA HIS A 237 13.19 3.06 -20.09
C HIS A 237 12.27 2.00 -19.48
N PHE A 238 11.28 2.44 -18.69
CA PHE A 238 10.27 1.55 -18.11
C PHE A 238 8.90 2.22 -18.05
N ASP A 239 7.86 1.43 -17.72
CA ASP A 239 6.49 1.84 -17.94
C ASP A 239 5.96 2.79 -16.88
N ILE A 240 6.02 2.42 -15.61
CA ILE A 240 5.35 3.14 -14.52
C ILE A 240 6.35 3.50 -13.42
N HIS A 241 6.33 4.79 -13.02
CA HIS A 241 6.96 5.23 -11.78
C HIS A 241 5.91 5.86 -10.87
N GLY A 242 5.89 5.44 -9.60
CA GLY A 242 4.88 5.82 -8.65
C GLY A 242 5.38 6.29 -7.30
N GLY A 243 4.54 7.10 -6.61
CA GLY A 243 4.79 7.58 -5.27
C GLY A 243 3.67 8.47 -4.74
N GLY A 244 3.90 9.12 -3.60
CA GLY A 244 3.00 10.16 -3.07
C GLY A 244 3.11 11.47 -3.86
N MET A 245 2.07 12.31 -3.79
CA MET A 245 2.09 13.65 -4.41
C MET A 245 3.18 14.56 -3.85
N ASP A 246 3.64 14.32 -2.63
CA ASP A 246 4.77 15.01 -2.00
C ASP A 246 6.10 14.73 -2.69
N LEU A 247 6.22 13.60 -3.38
CA LEU A 247 7.41 13.23 -4.15
C LEU A 247 7.48 13.90 -5.53
N VAL A 248 6.39 14.44 -6.05
CA VAL A 248 6.39 15.12 -7.37
C VAL A 248 7.49 16.16 -7.42
N PHE A 249 7.64 16.93 -6.33
CA PHE A 249 8.68 17.93 -6.17
C PHE A 249 9.19 17.92 -4.71
N PRO A 250 10.51 17.88 -4.48
CA PRO A 250 11.57 17.89 -5.50
C PRO A 250 11.96 16.52 -6.07
N HIS A 251 11.62 15.39 -5.40
CA HIS A 251 12.22 14.07 -5.61
C HIS A 251 12.11 13.56 -7.06
N HIS A 252 10.90 13.36 -7.57
CA HIS A 252 10.70 12.83 -8.95
C HIS A 252 11.12 13.82 -10.05
N GLU A 253 11.04 15.13 -9.78
CA GLU A 253 11.57 16.14 -10.69
C GLU A 253 13.09 16.04 -10.81
N CYS A 254 13.80 15.79 -9.68
CA CYS A 254 15.24 15.54 -9.67
C CYS A 254 15.58 14.25 -10.40
N GLU A 255 14.78 13.19 -10.26
CA GLU A 255 15.00 11.94 -10.99
C GLU A 255 14.89 12.14 -12.52
N ILE A 256 13.89 12.89 -12.98
CA ILE A 256 13.78 13.25 -14.41
C ILE A 256 15.04 14.00 -14.87
N ALA A 257 15.47 14.99 -14.10
CA ALA A 257 16.66 15.77 -14.43
C ALA A 257 17.92 14.91 -14.48
N GLN A 258 18.09 14.00 -13.53
CA GLN A 258 19.23 13.03 -13.49
C GLN A 258 19.20 12.08 -14.68
N ALA A 259 18.04 11.50 -15.02
CA ALA A 259 17.89 10.61 -16.15
C ALA A 259 18.25 11.33 -17.47
N VAL A 260 17.65 12.50 -17.70
CA VAL A 260 17.92 13.29 -18.92
C VAL A 260 19.38 13.76 -18.97
N ALA A 261 19.95 14.18 -17.83
CA ALA A 261 21.34 14.64 -17.79
C ALA A 261 22.35 13.50 -18.02
N SER A 262 22.05 12.27 -17.58
CA SER A 262 22.94 11.11 -17.72
C SER A 262 22.82 10.42 -19.08
N GLN A 263 21.59 10.20 -19.58
CA GLN A 263 21.35 9.41 -20.81
C GLN A 263 20.73 10.18 -21.97
N GLY A 264 20.31 11.43 -21.75
CA GLY A 264 19.75 12.31 -22.80
C GLY A 264 18.24 12.20 -22.98
N ASP A 265 17.56 11.31 -22.28
CA ASP A 265 16.12 11.07 -22.39
C ASP A 265 15.49 10.71 -21.03
N GLN A 266 14.16 10.83 -20.97
CA GLN A 266 13.39 10.43 -19.79
C GLN A 266 13.31 8.90 -19.70
N MET A 267 13.33 8.40 -18.46
CA MET A 267 13.32 6.97 -18.20
C MET A 267 11.90 6.39 -18.04
N VAL A 268 10.90 7.23 -17.75
CA VAL A 268 9.56 6.80 -17.34
C VAL A 268 8.49 7.23 -18.33
N LYS A 269 7.62 6.28 -18.71
CA LYS A 269 6.48 6.56 -19.61
C LYS A 269 5.27 7.13 -18.86
N TYR A 270 4.89 6.55 -17.70
CA TYR A 270 3.73 6.96 -16.91
C TYR A 270 4.15 7.30 -15.48
N TRP A 271 3.94 8.54 -15.08
CA TRP A 271 4.13 9.02 -13.72
C TRP A 271 2.80 8.96 -12.96
N MET A 272 2.73 8.16 -11.91
CA MET A 272 1.51 7.97 -11.11
C MET A 272 1.71 8.45 -9.68
N HIS A 273 0.79 9.27 -9.18
CA HIS A 273 0.88 9.79 -7.81
C HIS A 273 -0.43 9.62 -7.05
N ASN A 274 -0.36 9.02 -5.87
CA ASN A 274 -1.48 9.02 -4.94
C ASN A 274 -1.50 10.34 -4.16
N ASN A 275 -2.71 10.84 -3.90
CA ASN A 275 -2.89 12.09 -3.18
C ASN A 275 -2.65 11.92 -1.67
N MET A 276 -2.57 13.06 -0.99
CA MET A 276 -2.24 13.17 0.43
C MET A 276 -3.35 12.59 1.33
N LEU A 277 -2.96 12.32 2.57
CA LEU A 277 -3.85 11.94 3.65
C LEU A 277 -3.82 13.02 4.73
N THR A 278 -4.99 13.35 5.27
CA THR A 278 -5.16 14.24 6.41
C THR A 278 -5.74 13.50 7.61
N ILE A 279 -5.61 14.08 8.79
CA ILE A 279 -6.18 13.59 10.03
C ILE A 279 -7.07 14.70 10.60
N ASN A 280 -8.39 14.49 10.59
CA ASN A 280 -9.38 15.52 10.96
C ASN A 280 -9.12 16.86 10.24
N GLY A 281 -8.93 16.78 8.91
CA GLY A 281 -8.68 17.95 8.05
C GLY A 281 -7.28 18.56 8.14
N GLN A 282 -6.38 18.01 8.95
CA GLN A 282 -5.03 18.54 9.14
C GLN A 282 -3.96 17.58 8.58
N LYS A 283 -2.86 18.12 8.08
CA LYS A 283 -1.69 17.33 7.70
C LYS A 283 -1.20 16.53 8.90
N MET A 284 -0.85 15.26 8.70
CA MET A 284 -0.23 14.43 9.73
C MET A 284 1.20 14.93 10.02
N GLY A 285 1.54 15.11 11.30
CA GLY A 285 2.87 15.55 11.70
C GLY A 285 3.17 15.29 13.18
N LYS A 286 4.43 14.94 13.50
CA LYS A 286 4.86 14.72 14.89
C LYS A 286 4.71 15.99 15.73
N SER A 287 5.03 17.15 15.18
CA SER A 287 4.89 18.45 15.85
C SER A 287 3.44 18.84 16.16
N LEU A 288 2.49 18.31 15.38
CA LEU A 288 1.04 18.53 15.60
C LEU A 288 0.43 17.52 16.58
N GLY A 289 1.20 16.53 17.04
CA GLY A 289 0.73 15.50 17.96
C GLY A 289 -0.37 14.60 17.38
N ASN A 290 -0.54 14.59 16.06
CA ASN A 290 -1.51 13.77 15.34
C ASN A 290 -0.84 12.68 14.48
N PHE A 291 0.43 12.37 14.77
CA PHE A 291 1.15 11.28 14.13
C PHE A 291 0.74 9.95 14.76
N ILE A 292 0.22 9.03 13.95
CA ILE A 292 -0.27 7.72 14.40
C ILE A 292 0.38 6.64 13.55
N THR A 293 1.03 5.66 14.20
CA THR A 293 1.62 4.51 13.52
C THR A 293 0.57 3.46 13.15
N LEU A 294 0.86 2.60 12.17
CA LEU A 294 -0.05 1.50 11.81
C LEU A 294 -0.27 0.54 12.96
N GLU A 295 0.77 0.23 13.75
CA GLU A 295 0.61 -0.59 14.95
C GLU A 295 -0.37 0.03 15.96
N GLN A 296 -0.31 1.35 16.15
CA GLN A 296 -1.25 2.05 17.03
C GLN A 296 -2.69 1.95 16.50
N PHE A 297 -2.90 2.02 15.18
CA PHE A 297 -4.22 1.75 14.60
C PHE A 297 -4.70 0.33 14.89
N PHE A 298 -3.83 -0.66 14.68
CA PHE A 298 -4.18 -2.07 14.87
C PHE A 298 -4.44 -2.43 16.33
N THR A 299 -3.79 -1.74 17.26
CA THR A 299 -3.93 -2.00 18.71
C THR A 299 -4.88 -1.03 19.43
N GLY A 300 -5.29 0.06 18.79
CA GLY A 300 -6.07 1.13 19.42
C GLY A 300 -5.30 1.99 20.43
N LYS A 301 -3.97 1.81 20.55
CA LYS A 301 -3.15 2.45 21.59
C LYS A 301 -2.68 3.86 21.19
N HIS A 302 -3.61 4.74 20.93
CA HIS A 302 -3.30 6.16 20.70
C HIS A 302 -4.47 7.05 21.15
N ARG A 303 -4.18 8.23 21.70
CA ARG A 303 -5.19 9.15 22.27
C ARG A 303 -6.27 9.65 21.30
N LEU A 304 -5.98 9.63 20.00
CA LEU A 304 -6.90 10.05 18.94
C LEU A 304 -7.74 8.89 18.37
N LEU A 305 -7.53 7.66 18.85
CA LEU A 305 -8.27 6.50 18.41
C LEU A 305 -9.31 6.10 19.46
N ASP A 306 -10.55 5.90 19.02
CA ASP A 306 -11.64 5.43 19.88
C ASP A 306 -11.55 3.93 20.16
N GLN A 307 -10.93 3.17 19.24
CA GLN A 307 -10.81 1.72 19.28
C GLN A 307 -9.63 1.23 18.43
N ALA A 308 -9.35 -0.07 18.49
CA ALA A 308 -8.50 -0.74 17.52
C ALA A 308 -9.25 -0.87 16.17
N TYR A 309 -8.53 -0.73 15.07
CA TYR A 309 -9.05 -0.93 13.72
C TYR A 309 -8.24 -2.01 13.01
N SER A 310 -8.92 -2.98 12.42
CA SER A 310 -8.24 -4.06 11.72
C SER A 310 -7.45 -3.56 10.51
N PRO A 311 -6.38 -4.25 10.10
CA PRO A 311 -5.64 -3.93 8.88
C PRO A 311 -6.54 -3.86 7.64
N MET A 312 -7.53 -4.74 7.53
CA MET A 312 -8.47 -4.73 6.40
C MET A 312 -9.44 -3.55 6.45
N THR A 313 -9.82 -3.08 7.64
CA THR A 313 -10.58 -1.82 7.78
C THR A 313 -9.77 -0.64 7.23
N ILE A 314 -8.48 -0.55 7.56
CA ILE A 314 -7.58 0.49 7.02
C ILE A 314 -7.45 0.37 5.50
N ARG A 315 -7.25 -0.86 4.98
CA ARG A 315 -7.17 -1.09 3.53
C ARG A 315 -8.46 -0.69 2.83
N PHE A 316 -9.61 -1.11 3.32
CA PHE A 316 -10.92 -0.78 2.76
C PHE A 316 -11.19 0.74 2.79
N PHE A 317 -10.86 1.40 3.90
CA PHE A 317 -10.94 2.86 4.02
C PHE A 317 -10.11 3.56 2.92
N MET A 318 -8.86 3.13 2.69
CA MET A 318 -8.00 3.69 1.65
C MET A 318 -8.58 3.49 0.24
N LEU A 319 -9.15 2.30 -0.04
CA LEU A 319 -9.74 1.96 -1.34
C LEU A 319 -11.12 2.59 -1.57
N SER A 320 -11.78 3.04 -0.52
CA SER A 320 -13.08 3.75 -0.61
C SER A 320 -12.96 5.16 -1.19
N ALA A 321 -11.74 5.68 -1.32
CA ALA A 321 -11.45 6.91 -2.03
C ALA A 321 -10.57 6.61 -3.26
N HIS A 322 -10.80 7.33 -4.35
CA HIS A 322 -9.92 7.25 -5.52
C HIS A 322 -8.47 7.60 -5.13
N TYR A 323 -7.46 6.91 -5.68
CA TYR A 323 -6.06 7.11 -5.27
C TYR A 323 -5.57 8.57 -5.46
N ARG A 324 -6.09 9.30 -6.46
CA ARG A 324 -5.81 10.72 -6.69
C ARG A 324 -6.64 11.68 -5.82
N GLY A 325 -7.63 11.18 -5.10
CA GLY A 325 -8.41 11.95 -4.14
C GLY A 325 -7.71 12.02 -2.78
N THR A 326 -7.93 13.12 -2.06
CA THR A 326 -7.52 13.21 -0.65
C THR A 326 -8.34 12.24 0.21
N VAL A 327 -7.70 11.70 1.24
CA VAL A 327 -8.34 10.85 2.25
C VAL A 327 -8.22 11.53 3.58
N ASP A 328 -9.34 11.79 4.24
CA ASP A 328 -9.35 12.36 5.58
C ASP A 328 -9.70 11.32 6.62
N PHE A 329 -8.74 11.01 7.49
CA PHE A 329 -8.96 10.11 8.60
C PHE A 329 -9.79 10.79 9.69
N SER A 330 -10.83 10.08 10.15
CA SER A 330 -11.52 10.31 11.42
C SER A 330 -12.01 8.97 11.98
N ASN A 331 -12.27 8.90 13.30
CA ASN A 331 -12.84 7.69 13.89
C ASN A 331 -14.19 7.31 13.26
N ASP A 332 -15.03 8.30 12.95
CA ASP A 332 -16.32 8.06 12.31
C ASP A 332 -16.16 7.46 10.90
N ALA A 333 -15.19 7.95 10.13
CA ALA A 333 -14.90 7.42 8.79
C ALA A 333 -14.39 5.97 8.86
N LEU A 334 -13.51 5.65 9.82
CA LEU A 334 -13.05 4.26 10.00
C LEU A 334 -14.14 3.33 10.52
N LYS A 335 -14.98 3.76 11.47
CA LYS A 335 -16.15 2.98 11.94
C LYS A 335 -17.14 2.73 10.81
N ALA A 336 -17.35 3.71 9.92
CA ALA A 336 -18.18 3.53 8.74
C ALA A 336 -17.55 2.53 7.75
N SER A 337 -16.23 2.59 7.55
CA SER A 337 -15.48 1.66 6.71
C SER A 337 -15.50 0.23 7.26
N GLU A 338 -15.35 0.05 8.57
CA GLU A 338 -15.48 -1.24 9.25
C GLU A 338 -16.84 -1.89 8.99
N LYS A 339 -17.94 -1.14 9.21
CA LYS A 339 -19.30 -1.62 8.92
C LYS A 339 -19.51 -1.92 7.43
N GLY A 340 -18.94 -1.11 6.55
CA GLY A 340 -18.97 -1.34 5.11
C GLY A 340 -18.26 -2.62 4.72
N LEU A 341 -17.06 -2.85 5.24
CA LEU A 341 -16.28 -4.07 5.01
C LEU A 341 -17.03 -5.30 5.54
N GLU A 342 -17.54 -5.25 6.77
CA GLU A 342 -18.36 -6.34 7.35
C GLU A 342 -19.55 -6.69 6.47
N LYS A 343 -20.30 -5.66 6.00
CA LYS A 343 -21.44 -5.87 5.10
C LYS A 343 -21.03 -6.53 3.81
N LEU A 344 -19.90 -6.14 3.21
CA LEU A 344 -19.39 -6.73 1.98
C LEU A 344 -18.99 -8.20 2.19
N LEU A 345 -18.22 -8.48 3.26
CA LEU A 345 -17.76 -9.83 3.58
C LEU A 345 -18.92 -10.76 3.95
N ASN A 346 -19.92 -10.26 4.66
CA ASN A 346 -21.14 -11.03 4.95
C ASN A 346 -21.88 -11.38 3.67
N GLY A 347 -22.09 -10.40 2.77
CA GLY A 347 -22.73 -10.65 1.48
C GLY A 347 -22.00 -11.70 0.64
N ILE A 348 -20.65 -11.69 0.64
CA ILE A 348 -19.85 -12.73 -0.04
C ILE A 348 -20.02 -14.10 0.65
N SER A 349 -20.01 -14.15 1.98
CA SER A 349 -20.22 -15.39 2.74
C SER A 349 -21.62 -15.98 2.48
N ASP A 350 -22.63 -15.12 2.36
CA ASP A 350 -24.02 -15.53 2.15
C ASP A 350 -24.25 -16.19 0.79
N LEU A 351 -23.37 -15.98 -0.22
CA LEU A 351 -23.42 -16.69 -1.49
C LEU A 351 -23.44 -18.22 -1.33
N GLY A 352 -22.72 -18.75 -0.34
CA GLY A 352 -22.70 -20.17 -0.02
C GLY A 352 -24.03 -20.73 0.52
N HIS A 353 -24.97 -19.86 0.87
CA HIS A 353 -26.30 -20.21 1.42
C HIS A 353 -27.43 -19.91 0.45
N VAL A 354 -27.14 -19.40 -0.75
CA VAL A 354 -28.15 -19.11 -1.77
C VAL A 354 -28.71 -20.39 -2.36
N ASN A 355 -30.04 -20.51 -2.37
CA ASN A 355 -30.71 -21.62 -3.02
C ASN A 355 -30.84 -21.41 -4.53
N VAL A 356 -30.34 -22.36 -5.29
CA VAL A 356 -30.44 -22.36 -6.76
C VAL A 356 -31.86 -22.75 -7.20
N SER A 357 -32.36 -22.10 -8.25
CA SER A 357 -33.62 -22.43 -8.91
C SER A 357 -33.38 -22.71 -10.40
N ASP A 358 -34.39 -23.30 -11.06
CA ASP A 358 -34.30 -23.63 -12.50
C ASP A 358 -34.24 -22.36 -13.38
N LYS A 359 -34.68 -21.23 -12.86
CA LYS A 359 -34.74 -19.95 -13.62
C LYS A 359 -34.30 -18.78 -12.77
N CYS A 360 -33.58 -17.85 -13.40
CA CYS A 360 -33.29 -16.55 -12.82
C CYS A 360 -34.50 -15.62 -12.89
N ASP A 361 -34.67 -14.80 -11.87
CA ASP A 361 -35.46 -13.58 -11.96
C ASP A 361 -34.80 -12.63 -12.95
N PRO A 362 -35.56 -12.02 -13.92
CA PRO A 362 -34.96 -11.18 -14.98
C PRO A 362 -34.16 -9.99 -14.48
N GLU A 363 -34.56 -9.37 -13.38
CA GLU A 363 -33.81 -8.25 -12.75
C GLU A 363 -32.47 -8.76 -12.17
N THR A 364 -32.50 -9.89 -11.48
CA THR A 364 -31.33 -10.56 -10.92
C THR A 364 -30.33 -10.94 -12.02
N GLU A 365 -30.81 -11.61 -13.08
CA GLU A 365 -29.97 -11.99 -14.21
C GLU A 365 -29.29 -10.78 -14.87
N LYS A 366 -30.04 -9.71 -15.06
CA LYS A 366 -29.52 -8.46 -15.65
C LYS A 366 -28.40 -7.89 -14.76
N VAL A 367 -28.62 -7.75 -13.45
CA VAL A 367 -27.62 -7.20 -12.53
C VAL A 367 -26.35 -8.05 -12.53
N VAL A 368 -26.47 -9.38 -12.48
CA VAL A 368 -25.32 -10.31 -12.49
C VAL A 368 -24.50 -10.16 -13.76
N LYS A 369 -25.16 -10.19 -14.93
CA LYS A 369 -24.47 -10.06 -16.23
C LYS A 369 -23.79 -8.71 -16.44
N GLU A 370 -24.36 -7.64 -15.90
CA GLU A 370 -23.78 -6.30 -16.01
C GLU A 370 -22.69 -6.03 -14.99
N LEU A 371 -22.72 -6.68 -13.82
CA LEU A 371 -21.85 -6.40 -12.68
C LEU A 371 -20.37 -6.50 -13.05
N ARG A 372 -19.97 -7.62 -13.63
CA ARG A 372 -18.58 -7.88 -14.00
C ARG A 372 -18.04 -6.82 -14.95
N GLN A 373 -18.85 -6.48 -15.96
CA GLN A 373 -18.49 -5.45 -16.93
C GLN A 373 -18.35 -4.07 -16.28
N LYS A 374 -19.29 -3.67 -15.42
CA LYS A 374 -19.23 -2.40 -14.66
C LYS A 374 -17.98 -2.31 -13.80
N CYS A 375 -17.61 -3.41 -13.13
CA CYS A 375 -16.39 -3.45 -12.31
C CYS A 375 -15.13 -3.29 -13.16
N TYR A 376 -15.04 -3.95 -14.33
CA TYR A 376 -13.92 -3.75 -15.25
C TYR A 376 -13.89 -2.33 -15.84
N ASP A 377 -15.03 -1.77 -16.21
CA ASP A 377 -15.12 -0.40 -16.73
C ASP A 377 -14.57 0.60 -15.70
N ALA A 378 -14.94 0.43 -14.43
CA ALA A 378 -14.45 1.27 -13.35
C ALA A 378 -12.94 1.09 -13.10
N MET A 379 -12.45 -0.15 -13.09
CA MET A 379 -11.01 -0.38 -12.94
C MET A 379 -10.21 0.15 -14.12
N ASN A 380 -10.74 0.01 -15.34
CA ASN A 380 -10.12 0.52 -16.56
C ASN A 380 -10.18 2.06 -16.67
N ASP A 381 -11.01 2.73 -15.91
CA ASP A 381 -11.03 4.19 -15.80
C ASP A 381 -10.15 4.69 -14.65
N ASP A 382 -8.85 4.47 -14.78
CA ASP A 382 -7.85 4.99 -13.81
C ASP A 382 -8.02 4.43 -12.39
N PHE A 383 -8.31 3.12 -12.31
CA PHE A 383 -8.43 2.39 -11.03
C PHE A 383 -9.49 2.97 -10.09
N ALA A 384 -10.69 3.24 -10.58
CA ALA A 384 -11.77 3.86 -9.82
C ALA A 384 -12.41 2.89 -8.79
N THR A 385 -11.65 2.52 -7.75
CA THR A 385 -12.06 1.60 -6.68
C THR A 385 -13.34 1.98 -5.95
N PRO A 386 -13.67 3.29 -5.71
CA PRO A 386 -14.94 3.63 -5.09
C PRO A 386 -16.16 3.17 -5.90
N GLN A 387 -16.07 3.20 -7.24
CA GLN A 387 -17.14 2.71 -8.12
C GLN A 387 -17.24 1.19 -8.05
N VAL A 388 -16.10 0.47 -8.07
CA VAL A 388 -16.09 -0.99 -7.88
C VAL A 388 -16.78 -1.36 -6.58
N ILE A 389 -16.38 -0.73 -5.45
CA ILE A 389 -16.98 -0.98 -4.13
C ILE A 389 -18.50 -0.71 -4.16
N SER A 390 -18.95 0.36 -4.84
CA SER A 390 -20.38 0.64 -4.99
C SER A 390 -21.11 -0.48 -5.72
N TYR A 391 -20.55 -1.00 -6.81
CA TYR A 391 -21.13 -2.12 -7.56
C TYR A 391 -21.15 -3.43 -6.77
N LEU A 392 -20.12 -3.69 -5.98
CA LEU A 392 -20.12 -4.84 -5.06
C LEU A 392 -21.22 -4.71 -3.99
N PHE A 393 -21.55 -3.51 -3.51
CA PHE A 393 -22.68 -3.29 -2.62
C PHE A 393 -24.05 -3.45 -3.31
N GLU A 394 -24.15 -3.10 -4.60
CA GLU A 394 -25.36 -3.41 -5.41
C GLU A 394 -25.57 -4.94 -5.45
N ALA A 395 -24.49 -5.69 -5.70
CA ALA A 395 -24.52 -7.15 -5.65
C ALA A 395 -24.92 -7.72 -4.28
N CYS A 396 -24.40 -7.17 -3.18
CA CYS A 396 -24.84 -7.56 -1.83
C CYS A 396 -26.34 -7.35 -1.62
N THR A 397 -26.93 -6.31 -2.23
CA THR A 397 -28.38 -6.10 -2.18
C THR A 397 -29.17 -7.18 -2.92
N VAL A 398 -28.64 -7.66 -4.05
CA VAL A 398 -29.22 -8.82 -4.77
C VAL A 398 -29.09 -10.09 -3.95
N ILE A 399 -27.92 -10.36 -3.38
CA ILE A 399 -27.66 -11.53 -2.51
C ILE A 399 -28.66 -11.56 -1.35
N ASN A 400 -28.87 -10.43 -0.66
CA ASN A 400 -29.86 -10.35 0.43
C ASN A 400 -31.29 -10.70 -0.04
N LYS A 401 -31.71 -10.24 -1.25
CA LYS A 401 -33.00 -10.62 -1.81
C LYS A 401 -33.10 -12.13 -2.08
N LEU A 402 -31.99 -12.75 -2.51
CA LEU A 402 -31.93 -14.20 -2.76
C LEU A 402 -32.04 -14.99 -1.45
N ILE A 403 -31.33 -14.58 -0.39
CA ILE A 403 -31.40 -15.18 0.94
C ILE A 403 -32.81 -15.03 1.53
N ASP A 404 -33.43 -13.87 1.35
CA ASP A 404 -34.81 -13.60 1.80
C ASP A 404 -35.89 -14.29 0.94
N HIS A 405 -35.51 -15.08 -0.08
CA HIS A 405 -36.44 -15.70 -1.05
C HIS A 405 -37.34 -14.70 -1.80
N LYS A 406 -36.89 -13.45 -1.96
CA LYS A 406 -37.60 -12.38 -2.71
C LYS A 406 -37.18 -12.33 -4.17
N ALA A 407 -36.15 -13.07 -4.57
CA ALA A 407 -35.66 -13.22 -5.92
C ALA A 407 -35.16 -14.65 -6.13
N THR A 408 -34.94 -15.06 -7.37
CA THR A 408 -34.44 -16.38 -7.74
C THR A 408 -33.22 -16.27 -8.65
N ILE A 409 -32.31 -17.24 -8.57
CA ILE A 409 -31.09 -17.29 -9.37
C ILE A 409 -30.83 -18.72 -9.86
N CYS A 410 -30.40 -18.87 -11.11
CA CYS A 410 -29.97 -20.16 -11.66
C CYS A 410 -28.48 -20.41 -11.34
N SER A 411 -28.02 -21.65 -11.47
CA SER A 411 -26.65 -22.04 -11.13
C SER A 411 -25.61 -21.21 -11.87
N GLU A 412 -25.78 -21.06 -13.19
CA GLU A 412 -24.85 -20.29 -14.04
C GLU A 412 -24.66 -18.84 -13.55
N CYS A 413 -25.78 -18.16 -13.24
CA CYS A 413 -25.72 -16.79 -12.72
C CYS A 413 -25.15 -16.73 -11.31
N LEU A 414 -25.38 -17.72 -10.45
CA LEU A 414 -24.78 -17.78 -9.12
C LEU A 414 -23.25 -17.97 -9.20
N ASP A 415 -22.80 -18.84 -10.09
CA ASP A 415 -21.37 -19.06 -10.33
C ASP A 415 -20.69 -17.78 -10.85
N GLU A 416 -21.33 -17.07 -11.81
CA GLU A 416 -20.83 -15.80 -12.34
C GLU A 416 -20.79 -14.70 -11.27
N LEU A 417 -21.84 -14.60 -10.44
CA LEU A 417 -21.89 -13.66 -9.31
C LEU A 417 -20.80 -13.93 -8.30
N THR A 418 -20.64 -15.21 -7.92
CA THR A 418 -19.63 -15.65 -6.95
C THR A 418 -18.22 -15.36 -7.47
N ASP A 419 -17.91 -15.76 -8.71
CA ASP A 419 -16.60 -15.50 -9.33
C ASP A 419 -16.31 -14.00 -9.41
N THR A 420 -17.30 -13.20 -9.79
CA THR A 420 -17.13 -11.73 -9.87
C THR A 420 -16.86 -11.11 -8.50
N MET A 421 -17.65 -11.47 -7.48
CA MET A 421 -17.46 -10.97 -6.12
C MET A 421 -16.09 -11.33 -5.54
N HIS A 422 -15.65 -12.58 -5.72
CA HIS A 422 -14.34 -13.06 -5.27
C HIS A 422 -13.19 -12.36 -6.02
N THR A 423 -13.26 -12.30 -7.34
CA THR A 423 -12.24 -11.67 -8.20
C THR A 423 -12.01 -10.22 -7.78
N PHE A 424 -13.07 -9.43 -7.68
CA PHE A 424 -12.90 -8.00 -7.37
C PHE A 424 -12.61 -7.75 -5.89
N ALA A 425 -13.27 -8.42 -4.95
CA ALA A 425 -13.03 -8.18 -3.54
C ALA A 425 -11.67 -8.72 -3.07
N PHE A 426 -11.31 -9.94 -3.42
CA PHE A 426 -10.12 -10.60 -2.86
C PHE A 426 -8.90 -10.49 -3.77
N ASP A 427 -9.01 -10.77 -5.07
CA ASP A 427 -7.84 -10.79 -5.95
C ASP A 427 -7.40 -9.38 -6.33
N ILE A 428 -8.33 -8.50 -6.72
CA ILE A 428 -8.04 -7.14 -7.21
C ILE A 428 -7.95 -6.15 -6.06
N LEU A 429 -9.00 -5.99 -5.24
CA LEU A 429 -8.96 -5.08 -4.09
C LEU A 429 -8.09 -5.61 -2.94
N GLY A 430 -7.73 -6.90 -2.96
CA GLY A 430 -6.86 -7.52 -1.98
C GLY A 430 -7.41 -7.52 -0.57
N LEU A 431 -8.74 -7.54 -0.42
CA LEU A 431 -9.38 -7.69 0.88
C LEU A 431 -9.18 -9.13 1.39
N LYS A 432 -9.33 -9.35 2.69
CA LYS A 432 -9.35 -10.65 3.34
C LYS A 432 -10.44 -10.69 4.38
N ASP A 433 -11.02 -11.85 4.59
CA ASP A 433 -11.88 -12.09 5.76
C ASP A 433 -11.00 -12.49 6.95
N GLU A 434 -10.62 -11.51 7.77
CA GLU A 434 -9.78 -11.72 8.95
C GLU A 434 -10.46 -12.56 10.03
N ARG A 435 -11.80 -12.69 9.99
CA ARG A 435 -12.57 -13.56 10.90
C ARG A 435 -12.27 -15.04 10.66
N ALA A 436 -11.88 -15.39 9.43
CA ALA A 436 -11.51 -16.75 9.08
C ALA A 436 -10.18 -17.20 9.69
N ASP A 437 -9.26 -16.24 9.95
CA ASP A 437 -7.93 -16.49 10.50
C ASP A 437 -7.88 -16.43 12.03
N SER A 438 -8.95 -15.98 12.70
CA SER A 438 -9.01 -15.89 14.16
C SER A 438 -9.41 -17.27 14.74
N SER A 439 -8.44 -18.18 14.93
CA SER A 439 -8.63 -19.42 15.70
C SER A 439 -9.25 -19.13 17.07
N ASP A 440 -8.80 -18.08 17.75
CA ASP A 440 -9.23 -17.70 19.09
C ASP A 440 -10.70 -17.27 19.16
N ALA A 441 -11.19 -16.46 18.19
CA ALA A 441 -12.59 -16.04 18.16
C ALA A 441 -13.54 -17.20 17.79
N ARG A 442 -13.07 -18.13 16.91
CA ARG A 442 -13.79 -19.36 16.60
C ARG A 442 -13.84 -20.29 17.81
N GLU A 443 -12.73 -20.49 18.52
CA GLU A 443 -12.67 -21.28 19.73
C GLU A 443 -13.55 -20.67 20.85
N GLU A 444 -13.53 -19.35 21.01
CA GLU A 444 -14.39 -18.66 21.99
C GLU A 444 -15.88 -18.77 21.62
N ALA A 445 -16.25 -18.53 20.36
CA ALA A 445 -17.63 -18.68 19.90
C ALA A 445 -18.10 -20.12 20.00
N PHE A 446 -17.23 -21.06 19.61
CA PHE A 446 -17.47 -22.49 19.72
C PHE A 446 -17.63 -22.93 21.19
N GLY A 447 -16.78 -22.43 22.10
CA GLY A 447 -16.91 -22.66 23.53
C GLY A 447 -18.27 -22.20 24.08
N LYS A 448 -18.72 -20.99 23.72
CA LYS A 448 -20.03 -20.44 24.13
C LYS A 448 -21.21 -21.30 23.61
N VAL A 449 -21.13 -21.77 22.36
CA VAL A 449 -22.16 -22.66 21.79
C VAL A 449 -22.17 -24.01 22.53
N MET A 450 -20.98 -24.58 22.81
CA MET A 450 -20.87 -25.82 23.56
C MET A 450 -21.41 -25.69 24.97
N ASP A 451 -21.09 -24.59 25.66
CA ASP A 451 -21.63 -24.30 27.01
C ASP A 451 -23.16 -24.22 27.00
N MET A 452 -23.75 -23.57 25.98
CA MET A 452 -25.20 -23.50 25.81
C MET A 452 -25.82 -24.90 25.59
N VAL A 453 -25.20 -25.74 24.75
CA VAL A 453 -25.69 -27.12 24.49
C VAL A 453 -25.58 -27.98 25.75
N LEU A 454 -24.50 -27.85 26.50
CA LEU A 454 -24.28 -28.59 27.75
C LEU A 454 -25.26 -28.11 28.85
N ASP A 455 -25.59 -26.80 28.89
CA ASP A 455 -26.63 -26.26 29.81
C ASP A 455 -28.03 -26.79 29.46
N LEU A 456 -28.37 -26.90 28.18
CA LEU A 456 -29.62 -27.51 27.73
C LEU A 456 -29.69 -29.00 28.17
N ARG A 457 -28.59 -29.74 28.02
CA ARG A 457 -28.49 -31.14 28.50
C ARG A 457 -28.64 -31.23 30.00
N ALA A 458 -28.03 -30.31 30.77
CA ALA A 458 -28.14 -30.28 32.21
C ALA A 458 -29.58 -29.96 32.67
N LYS A 459 -30.28 -29.06 32.01
CA LYS A 459 -31.67 -28.74 32.24
C LYS A 459 -32.61 -29.95 31.99
N ALA A 460 -32.37 -30.66 30.88
CA ALA A 460 -33.09 -31.89 30.59
C ALA A 460 -32.88 -32.96 31.68
N LYS A 461 -31.64 -33.19 32.14
CA LYS A 461 -31.33 -34.05 33.26
C LYS A 461 -32.07 -33.65 34.57
N ALA A 462 -32.04 -32.35 34.89
CA ALA A 462 -32.73 -31.82 36.09
C ALA A 462 -34.25 -32.03 36.02
N ALA A 463 -34.84 -31.92 34.85
CA ALA A 463 -36.25 -32.19 34.58
C ALA A 463 -36.59 -33.70 34.50
N LYS A 464 -35.59 -34.59 34.65
CA LYS A 464 -35.73 -36.06 34.47
C LYS A 464 -36.15 -36.47 33.05
N ASP A 465 -35.90 -35.60 32.05
CA ASP A 465 -36.09 -35.88 30.65
C ASP A 465 -34.81 -36.55 30.11
N TRP A 466 -34.70 -37.85 30.38
CA TRP A 466 -33.54 -38.65 30.01
C TRP A 466 -33.42 -38.82 28.50
N ALA A 467 -34.56 -38.85 27.78
CA ALA A 467 -34.59 -38.99 26.33
C ALA A 467 -33.89 -37.83 25.63
N THR A 468 -34.23 -36.60 25.97
CA THR A 468 -33.60 -35.38 25.43
C THR A 468 -32.13 -35.28 25.83
N SER A 469 -31.79 -35.61 27.09
CA SER A 469 -30.39 -35.60 27.55
C SER A 469 -29.50 -36.60 26.80
N ASP A 470 -30.02 -37.83 26.54
CA ASP A 470 -29.28 -38.85 25.78
C ASP A 470 -29.18 -38.47 24.31
N GLN A 471 -30.23 -37.91 23.71
CA GLN A 471 -30.21 -37.43 22.33
C GLN A 471 -29.13 -36.35 22.12
N ILE A 472 -29.00 -35.39 23.03
CA ILE A 472 -27.95 -34.36 22.97
C ILE A 472 -26.55 -34.98 23.08
N ARG A 473 -26.35 -35.95 24.01
CA ARG A 473 -25.08 -36.62 24.18
C ARG A 473 -24.69 -37.40 22.91
N ASP A 474 -25.63 -38.15 22.34
CA ASP A 474 -25.38 -38.97 21.17
C ASP A 474 -25.12 -38.13 19.92
N ALA A 475 -25.82 -36.98 19.74
CA ALA A 475 -25.55 -36.03 18.68
C ALA A 475 -24.14 -35.39 18.82
N LEU A 476 -23.73 -35.04 20.04
CA LEU A 476 -22.38 -34.55 20.30
C LEU A 476 -21.32 -35.59 19.98
N LYS A 477 -21.56 -36.86 20.33
CA LYS A 477 -20.68 -37.98 20.02
C LYS A 477 -20.56 -38.24 18.52
N GLU A 478 -21.68 -38.18 17.78
CA GLU A 478 -21.71 -38.29 16.32
C GLU A 478 -20.95 -37.12 15.65
N ALA A 479 -21.01 -35.92 16.21
CA ALA A 479 -20.23 -34.78 15.78
C ALA A 479 -18.74 -34.84 16.20
N GLY A 480 -18.28 -35.93 16.84
CA GLY A 480 -16.87 -36.11 17.22
C GLY A 480 -16.49 -35.61 18.61
N PHE A 481 -17.46 -35.23 19.45
CA PHE A 481 -17.18 -34.76 20.81
C PHE A 481 -17.34 -35.86 21.85
N GLU A 482 -16.40 -35.91 22.78
CA GLU A 482 -16.53 -36.73 23.99
C GLU A 482 -16.92 -35.84 25.15
N VAL A 483 -18.05 -36.15 25.78
CA VAL A 483 -18.61 -35.38 26.91
C VAL A 483 -18.56 -36.26 28.17
N ASN A 484 -17.90 -35.76 29.20
CA ASN A 484 -17.70 -36.50 30.48
C ASN A 484 -18.38 -35.71 31.61
N ASP A 485 -19.29 -36.39 32.31
CA ASP A 485 -19.88 -35.89 33.55
C ASP A 485 -18.92 -36.14 34.72
N THR A 486 -18.47 -35.07 35.40
CA THR A 486 -17.58 -35.14 36.57
C THR A 486 -18.32 -34.63 37.82
N LYS A 487 -17.72 -34.79 39.01
CA LYS A 487 -18.29 -34.27 40.24
C LYS A 487 -18.32 -32.74 40.30
N ASP A 488 -17.44 -32.13 39.54
CA ASP A 488 -17.24 -30.66 39.50
C ASP A 488 -17.92 -29.99 38.29
N GLY A 489 -18.65 -30.77 37.47
CA GLY A 489 -19.35 -30.25 36.27
C GLY A 489 -19.20 -31.17 35.05
N VAL A 490 -19.53 -30.67 33.86
CA VAL A 490 -19.41 -31.40 32.60
C VAL A 490 -18.16 -30.90 31.87
N THR A 491 -17.31 -31.81 31.44
CA THR A 491 -16.15 -31.52 30.59
C THR A 491 -16.33 -32.12 29.21
N TRP A 492 -15.74 -31.52 28.20
CA TRP A 492 -15.79 -32.04 26.85
C TRP A 492 -14.45 -31.88 26.14
N ARG A 493 -14.23 -32.71 25.12
CA ARG A 493 -13.08 -32.64 24.20
C ARG A 493 -13.49 -33.07 22.80
N LEU A 494 -12.84 -32.47 21.80
CA LEU A 494 -12.96 -32.92 20.42
C LEU A 494 -12.00 -34.11 20.21
N ASN A 495 -12.52 -35.24 19.75
CA ASN A 495 -11.69 -36.38 19.34
C ASN A 495 -11.13 -36.08 17.93
N LYS A 496 -9.78 -36.05 17.79
CA LYS A 496 -9.11 -35.92 16.50
C LYS A 496 -9.23 -37.19 15.68
#